data_91147fceb884b7ad246bc3f246020c4c
#
_entry.id   91147fceb884b7ad246bc3f246020c4c
#
_cell.length_a   1.000
_cell.length_b   1.000
_cell.length_c   1.000
_cell.angle_alpha   90.00
_cell.angle_beta   90.00
_cell.angle_gamma   90.00
#
_symmetry.space_group_name_H-M   'P 1'
#
loop_
_entity.id
_entity.type
_entity.pdbx_description
1 polymer ?
#
loop_
_entity_poly.entity_id
_entity_poly.type
_entity_poly.pdbx_seq_one_letter_code
_entity_poly.pdbx_strand_id
1 'polypeptide(L)'
;MSDKHPLNRRTFLAAGAATAGVVTTAQTTHAAEEESIVRPNSGHKILLSCKLGMIAKKEGDRELTLVERLKMADAAGFDGVDFDEAGSFTEQEARDAVRESGVFVHNAINHTHWQKRLTSSDADERKTARENVEHCIRLSHAAGGNGVLIVIGRGEDGTKEETWERCSQEIRSMIPLAAMLGQPILFENVWNRMMYDHDGEPDQTPNEFVEFVDGFQSPWVGMYYDIGNHWKYGQPGEWIRAFGHRCVKLDVKGFSRENNKFTDIGEGDLPWDQVRKALSDIGFTGWATAEVGGGGVERLAKVRKQMEVAFGLV
;
A
#
# COMPACT_ATOMS: atom_id res chain seq x y z
N MET A 1 -30.68 -51.51 -4.12
CA MET A 1 -30.91 -50.04 -3.90
C MET A 1 -30.28 -49.72 -2.57
N SER A 2 -29.14 -49.06 -2.59
CA SER A 2 -28.35 -48.72 -1.41
C SER A 2 -28.47 -47.22 -1.17
N ASP A 3 -29.21 -46.84 -0.13
CA ASP A 3 -29.36 -45.46 0.31
C ASP A 3 -28.03 -44.95 0.90
N LYS A 4 -27.37 -44.02 0.19
CA LYS A 4 -26.25 -43.26 0.71
C LYS A 4 -26.80 -42.00 1.40
N HIS A 5 -26.87 -42.02 2.75
CA HIS A 5 -27.09 -40.79 3.51
C HIS A 5 -25.82 -39.92 3.52
N PRO A 6 -25.92 -38.64 3.24
CA PRO A 6 -24.77 -37.75 3.35
C PRO A 6 -24.41 -37.49 4.82
N LEU A 7 -23.14 -37.70 5.18
CA LEU A 7 -22.58 -37.36 6.48
C LEU A 7 -22.63 -35.84 6.70
N ASN A 8 -23.29 -35.36 7.74
CA ASN A 8 -23.33 -33.97 8.12
C ASN A 8 -22.23 -33.64 9.16
N ARG A 9 -21.86 -32.36 9.30
CA ARG A 9 -20.80 -31.90 10.22
C ARG A 9 -20.98 -32.31 11.69
N ARG A 10 -22.18 -32.57 12.16
CA ARG A 10 -22.45 -32.97 13.55
C ARG A 10 -22.11 -34.44 13.79
N THR A 11 -22.26 -35.30 12.79
CA THR A 11 -21.95 -36.75 12.90
C THR A 11 -20.41 -36.97 12.90
N PHE A 12 -19.65 -36.11 12.27
CA PHE A 12 -18.17 -36.17 12.28
C PHE A 12 -17.57 -35.87 13.66
N LEU A 13 -18.17 -34.96 14.43
CA LEU A 13 -17.67 -34.57 15.76
C LEU A 13 -18.04 -35.58 16.85
N ALA A 14 -19.05 -36.44 16.63
CA ALA A 14 -19.49 -37.47 17.61
C ALA A 14 -18.66 -38.77 17.54
N ALA A 15 -17.95 -39.02 16.45
CA ALA A 15 -17.12 -40.23 16.26
C ALA A 15 -15.71 -40.14 16.87
N GLY A 16 -15.31 -38.97 17.37
CA GLY A 16 -13.96 -38.73 17.94
C GLY A 16 -13.81 -38.95 19.46
N ALA A 17 -14.88 -39.32 20.17
CA ALA A 17 -14.89 -39.28 21.65
C ALA A 17 -14.75 -40.65 22.36
N ALA A 18 -14.32 -41.71 21.71
CA ALA A 18 -14.29 -43.04 22.31
C ALA A 18 -12.96 -43.80 22.10
N THR A 19 -11.82 -43.22 22.54
CA THR A 19 -10.61 -43.96 22.92
C THR A 19 -9.71 -43.08 23.79
N ALA A 20 -10.04 -42.91 25.07
CA ALA A 20 -9.12 -42.38 26.06
C ALA A 20 -8.35 -43.53 26.72
N GLY A 21 -7.27 -43.96 26.11
CA GLY A 21 -6.25 -44.77 26.78
C GLY A 21 -5.30 -43.84 27.53
N VAL A 22 -5.19 -44.02 28.84
CA VAL A 22 -4.24 -43.30 29.71
C VAL A 22 -2.81 -43.71 29.31
N VAL A 23 -2.09 -42.85 28.62
CA VAL A 23 -0.62 -42.91 28.49
C VAL A 23 -0.07 -41.68 29.22
N THR A 24 0.48 -41.90 30.41
CA THR A 24 1.31 -40.93 31.12
C THR A 24 2.63 -40.79 30.39
N THR A 25 2.69 -39.87 29.44
CA THR A 25 3.92 -39.37 28.89
C THR A 25 4.28 -38.06 29.57
N ALA A 26 5.51 -37.97 30.11
CA ALA A 26 6.06 -36.73 30.63
C ALA A 26 5.92 -35.64 29.56
N GLN A 27 5.06 -34.66 29.80
CA GLN A 27 4.99 -33.45 29.01
C GLN A 27 6.24 -32.64 29.28
N THR A 28 7.24 -32.76 28.42
CA THR A 28 8.13 -31.64 28.15
C THR A 28 7.26 -30.56 27.52
N THR A 29 6.85 -29.63 28.34
CA THR A 29 6.28 -28.36 27.86
C THR A 29 7.36 -27.63 27.08
N HIS A 30 7.51 -27.93 25.79
CA HIS A 30 7.92 -26.89 24.87
C HIS A 30 6.74 -25.91 24.89
N ALA A 31 6.89 -24.84 25.66
CA ALA A 31 6.16 -23.62 25.39
C ALA A 31 6.55 -23.28 23.93
N ALA A 32 5.68 -23.56 22.98
CA ALA A 32 5.75 -22.92 21.69
C ALA A 32 5.74 -21.44 22.05
N GLU A 33 6.84 -20.75 21.77
CA GLU A 33 6.82 -19.29 21.71
C GLU A 33 5.64 -19.01 20.75
N GLU A 34 4.54 -18.47 21.28
CA GLU A 34 3.49 -17.90 20.46
C GLU A 34 4.21 -16.88 19.58
N GLU A 35 4.42 -17.20 18.30
CA GLU A 35 4.87 -16.22 17.34
C GLU A 35 3.93 -15.03 17.46
N SER A 36 4.42 -13.92 18.00
CA SER A 36 3.60 -12.74 18.24
C SER A 36 3.11 -12.24 16.88
N ILE A 37 1.82 -12.38 16.61
CA ILE A 37 1.21 -11.88 15.39
C ILE A 37 1.33 -10.36 15.42
N VAL A 38 2.10 -9.81 14.48
CA VAL A 38 2.22 -8.36 14.30
C VAL A 38 0.87 -7.82 13.81
N ARG A 39 0.35 -6.83 14.52
CA ARG A 39 -0.96 -6.20 14.24
C ARG A 39 -0.84 -4.70 14.29
N PRO A 40 -1.68 -3.96 13.51
CA PRO A 40 -1.77 -2.51 13.65
C PRO A 40 -2.17 -2.12 15.08
N ASN A 41 -1.62 -1.01 15.55
CA ASN A 41 -1.83 -0.53 16.92
C ASN A 41 -3.26 0.00 17.17
N SER A 42 -3.96 0.44 16.12
CA SER A 42 -5.31 1.00 16.22
C SER A 42 -6.38 0.07 15.66
N GLY A 43 -7.62 0.24 16.15
CA GLY A 43 -8.81 -0.40 15.63
C GLY A 43 -9.62 0.47 14.66
N HIS A 44 -9.04 1.56 14.14
CA HIS A 44 -9.71 2.46 13.22
C HIS A 44 -9.95 1.81 11.85
N LYS A 45 -10.97 2.31 11.11
CA LYS A 45 -11.22 1.89 9.73
C LYS A 45 -10.13 2.37 8.78
N ILE A 46 -9.53 3.54 9.07
CA ILE A 46 -8.39 4.10 8.36
C ILE A 46 -7.18 3.96 9.26
N LEU A 47 -6.21 3.19 8.83
CA LEU A 47 -4.94 2.98 9.51
C LEU A 47 -3.91 3.96 8.96
N LEU A 48 -3.14 4.58 9.86
CA LEU A 48 -2.18 5.61 9.51
C LEU A 48 -0.77 5.04 9.42
N SER A 49 -0.09 5.29 8.32
CA SER A 49 1.29 4.88 8.10
C SER A 49 2.14 6.03 7.56
N CYS A 50 3.45 5.84 7.54
CA CYS A 50 4.39 6.72 6.87
C CYS A 50 5.28 5.90 5.92
N LYS A 51 5.85 6.56 4.90
CA LYS A 51 6.89 5.93 4.06
C LYS A 51 8.16 5.72 4.88
N LEU A 52 8.87 4.61 4.66
CA LEU A 52 10.14 4.31 5.30
C LEU A 52 11.15 5.44 5.05
N GLY A 53 11.19 5.99 3.83
CA GLY A 53 12.05 7.12 3.47
C GLY A 53 11.84 8.40 4.27
N MET A 54 10.67 8.56 4.92
CA MET A 54 10.42 9.67 5.85
C MET A 54 11.11 9.50 7.19
N ILE A 55 11.47 8.29 7.57
CA ILE A 55 12.05 8.00 8.88
C ILE A 55 13.55 8.29 8.83
N ALA A 56 14.07 9.03 9.79
CA ALA A 56 15.48 9.37 9.86
C ALA A 56 16.37 8.13 9.68
N LYS A 57 17.39 8.27 8.84
CA LYS A 57 18.37 7.19 8.59
C LYS A 57 19.53 7.20 9.58
N LYS A 58 19.68 8.29 10.31
CA LYS A 58 20.78 8.52 11.27
C LYS A 58 20.28 9.12 12.56
N GLU A 59 21.00 8.83 13.63
CA GLU A 59 20.91 9.50 14.92
C GLU A 59 22.30 10.06 15.26
N GLY A 60 22.48 11.36 15.12
CA GLY A 60 23.82 11.96 15.08
C GLY A 60 24.61 11.40 13.88
N ASP A 61 25.81 10.86 14.16
CA ASP A 61 26.68 10.26 13.13
C ASP A 61 26.42 8.75 12.90
N ARG A 62 25.56 8.13 13.72
CA ARG A 62 25.27 6.69 13.66
C ARG A 62 24.15 6.39 12.65
N GLU A 63 24.41 5.47 11.73
CA GLU A 63 23.35 4.90 10.88
C GLU A 63 22.38 4.07 11.72
N LEU A 64 21.10 4.21 11.45
CA LEU A 64 20.03 3.42 12.05
C LEU A 64 19.77 2.16 11.22
N THR A 65 19.60 1.04 11.90
CA THR A 65 19.14 -0.21 11.28
C THR A 65 17.69 -0.09 10.83
N LEU A 66 17.25 -0.98 9.95
CA LEU A 66 15.86 -1.05 9.52
C LEU A 66 14.92 -1.24 10.72
N VAL A 67 15.28 -2.11 11.67
CA VAL A 67 14.52 -2.36 12.90
C VAL A 67 14.35 -1.11 13.74
N GLU A 68 15.43 -0.33 13.92
CA GLU A 68 15.38 0.93 14.69
C GLU A 68 14.48 1.95 13.99
N ARG A 69 14.56 2.07 12.67
CA ARG A 69 13.69 2.96 11.88
C ARG A 69 12.22 2.56 12.02
N LEU A 70 11.89 1.27 11.92
CA LEU A 70 10.52 0.79 12.14
C LEU A 70 10.01 1.14 13.54
N LYS A 71 10.82 0.90 14.57
CA LYS A 71 10.46 1.26 15.96
C LYS A 71 10.28 2.77 16.18
N MET A 72 10.94 3.62 15.38
CA MET A 72 10.69 5.07 15.43
C MET A 72 9.29 5.43 14.92
N ALA A 73 8.79 4.77 13.88
CA ALA A 73 7.42 4.98 13.39
C ALA A 73 6.39 4.54 14.43
N ASP A 74 6.60 3.40 15.08
CA ASP A 74 5.76 2.91 16.17
C ASP A 74 5.77 3.89 17.36
N ALA A 75 6.95 4.34 17.78
CA ALA A 75 7.10 5.34 18.86
C ALA A 75 6.42 6.68 18.53
N ALA A 76 6.30 7.03 17.24
CA ALA A 76 5.54 8.19 16.78
C ALA A 76 4.03 7.93 16.72
N GLY A 77 3.58 6.69 16.96
CA GLY A 77 2.19 6.25 17.02
C GLY A 77 1.58 5.81 15.68
N PHE A 78 2.35 5.62 14.62
CA PHE A 78 1.83 5.08 13.37
C PHE A 78 1.39 3.61 13.52
N ASP A 79 0.36 3.22 12.79
CA ASP A 79 -0.16 1.84 12.76
C ASP A 79 0.74 0.90 11.93
N GLY A 80 1.60 1.44 11.06
CA GLY A 80 2.51 0.70 10.22
C GLY A 80 3.39 1.58 9.34
N VAL A 81 4.15 0.93 8.46
CA VAL A 81 5.10 1.56 7.54
C VAL A 81 4.88 1.05 6.12
N ASP A 82 5.12 1.91 5.14
CA ASP A 82 5.18 1.59 3.72
C ASP A 82 6.65 1.56 3.26
N PHE A 83 7.08 0.46 2.63
CA PHE A 83 8.46 0.28 2.20
C PHE A 83 8.72 0.92 0.83
N ASP A 84 8.96 2.23 0.81
CA ASP A 84 9.35 2.98 -0.38
C ASP A 84 10.84 2.81 -0.76
N GLU A 85 11.62 2.10 0.05
CA GLU A 85 13.00 1.69 -0.20
C GLU A 85 13.13 0.20 -0.52
N ALA A 86 12.09 -0.46 -1.02
CA ALA A 86 11.99 -1.91 -1.17
C ALA A 86 13.17 -2.55 -1.93
N GLY A 87 13.71 -1.89 -2.96
CA GLY A 87 14.87 -2.39 -3.72
C GLY A 87 16.18 -2.44 -2.94
N SER A 88 16.23 -1.88 -1.73
CA SER A 88 17.40 -1.91 -0.84
C SER A 88 17.43 -3.12 0.09
N PHE A 89 16.38 -3.94 0.10
CA PHE A 89 16.22 -5.06 1.02
C PHE A 89 15.87 -6.36 0.31
N THR A 90 16.29 -7.47 0.91
CA THR A 90 15.85 -8.82 0.56
C THR A 90 14.53 -9.15 1.28
N GLU A 91 13.82 -10.16 0.78
CA GLU A 91 12.62 -10.72 1.41
C GLU A 91 12.90 -11.18 2.86
N GLN A 92 14.09 -11.74 3.12
CA GLN A 92 14.47 -12.22 4.43
C GLN A 92 14.73 -11.06 5.40
N GLU A 93 15.44 -10.02 4.97
CA GLU A 93 15.68 -8.82 5.79
C GLU A 93 14.37 -8.12 6.17
N ALA A 94 13.43 -8.02 5.22
CA ALA A 94 12.10 -7.44 5.48
C ALA A 94 11.32 -8.27 6.52
N ARG A 95 11.30 -9.59 6.37
CA ARG A 95 10.64 -10.51 7.31
C ARG A 95 11.24 -10.42 8.71
N ASP A 96 12.57 -10.46 8.80
CA ASP A 96 13.27 -10.41 10.08
C ASP A 96 13.09 -9.06 10.77
N ALA A 97 13.12 -7.95 10.02
CA ALA A 97 12.90 -6.62 10.57
C ALA A 97 11.49 -6.45 11.12
N VAL A 98 10.46 -6.93 10.43
CA VAL A 98 9.07 -6.91 10.92
C VAL A 98 8.93 -7.74 12.20
N ARG A 99 9.46 -8.97 12.21
CA ARG A 99 9.43 -9.85 13.39
C ARG A 99 10.15 -9.25 14.59
N GLU A 100 11.33 -8.66 14.38
CA GLU A 100 12.15 -8.10 15.46
C GLU A 100 11.62 -6.74 15.97
N SER A 101 11.06 -5.93 15.08
CA SER A 101 10.47 -4.64 15.45
C SER A 101 9.09 -4.76 16.06
N GLY A 102 8.29 -5.74 15.63
CA GLY A 102 6.87 -5.85 15.92
C GLY A 102 6.01 -4.83 15.17
N VAL A 103 6.57 -4.14 14.16
CA VAL A 103 5.90 -3.08 13.40
C VAL A 103 5.32 -3.63 12.11
N PHE A 104 4.06 -3.30 11.83
CA PHE A 104 3.38 -3.75 10.63
C PHE A 104 3.89 -3.02 9.38
N VAL A 105 4.28 -3.78 8.37
CA VAL A 105 4.63 -3.25 7.04
C VAL A 105 3.52 -3.66 6.08
N HIS A 106 2.79 -2.69 5.54
CA HIS A 106 1.57 -3.00 4.78
C HIS A 106 1.75 -2.95 3.27
N ASN A 107 2.87 -2.42 2.77
CA ASN A 107 3.07 -2.18 1.35
C ASN A 107 4.56 -2.13 0.99
N ALA A 108 4.88 -2.34 -0.27
CA ALA A 108 6.20 -2.05 -0.83
C ALA A 108 6.06 -1.17 -2.08
N ILE A 109 7.06 -0.33 -2.35
CA ILE A 109 7.05 0.61 -3.47
C ILE A 109 8.22 0.30 -4.41
N ASN A 110 7.95 0.25 -5.69
CA ASN A 110 8.99 0.19 -6.71
C ASN A 110 9.67 1.57 -6.84
N HIS A 111 10.62 1.86 -5.97
CA HIS A 111 11.34 3.14 -5.91
C HIS A 111 12.16 3.48 -7.17
N THR A 112 12.32 2.52 -8.11
CA THR A 112 13.04 2.73 -9.38
C THR A 112 12.11 3.08 -10.54
N HIS A 113 10.82 3.23 -10.32
CA HIS A 113 9.81 3.43 -11.36
C HIS A 113 10.00 4.70 -12.21
N TRP A 114 10.73 5.68 -11.72
CA TRP A 114 11.07 6.88 -12.49
C TRP A 114 12.24 6.67 -13.47
N GLN A 115 13.13 5.70 -13.20
CA GLN A 115 14.31 5.37 -14.01
C GLN A 115 14.09 4.14 -14.88
N LYS A 116 13.29 3.19 -14.41
CA LYS A 116 12.92 1.96 -15.11
C LYS A 116 11.40 1.89 -15.22
N ARG A 117 10.90 2.14 -16.44
CA ARG A 117 9.48 2.41 -16.67
C ARG A 117 8.81 1.32 -17.48
N LEU A 118 7.60 0.96 -17.08
CA LEU A 118 6.76 -0.01 -17.80
C LEU A 118 6.26 0.54 -19.14
N THR A 119 6.33 1.86 -19.35
CA THR A 119 5.95 2.56 -20.60
C THR A 119 7.10 2.70 -21.59
N SER A 120 8.34 2.43 -21.19
CA SER A 120 9.53 2.64 -22.04
C SER A 120 9.40 1.93 -23.40
N SER A 121 9.90 2.55 -24.47
CA SER A 121 10.04 1.91 -25.77
C SER A 121 11.11 0.81 -25.78
N ASP A 122 12.09 0.88 -24.85
CA ASP A 122 13.13 -0.12 -24.65
C ASP A 122 12.58 -1.36 -23.90
N ALA A 123 12.61 -2.51 -24.55
CA ALA A 123 12.11 -3.76 -23.98
C ALA A 123 12.94 -4.25 -22.77
N ASP A 124 14.25 -4.01 -22.75
CA ASP A 124 15.12 -4.40 -21.63
C ASP A 124 14.86 -3.50 -20.41
N GLU A 125 14.57 -2.22 -20.62
CA GLU A 125 14.13 -1.33 -19.55
C GLU A 125 12.78 -1.80 -18.97
N ARG A 126 11.78 -2.11 -19.80
CA ARG A 126 10.49 -2.64 -19.33
C ARG A 126 10.66 -3.95 -18.57
N LYS A 127 11.50 -4.87 -19.05
CA LYS A 127 11.83 -6.10 -18.35
C LYS A 127 12.39 -5.82 -16.96
N THR A 128 13.35 -4.91 -16.85
CA THR A 128 13.94 -4.50 -15.57
C THR A 128 12.87 -3.88 -14.65
N ALA A 129 12.00 -3.01 -15.19
CA ALA A 129 10.89 -2.41 -14.44
C ALA A 129 9.96 -3.48 -13.88
N ARG A 130 9.59 -4.48 -14.69
CA ARG A 130 8.77 -5.60 -14.26
C ARG A 130 9.42 -6.42 -13.16
N GLU A 131 10.70 -6.80 -13.32
CA GLU A 131 11.46 -7.55 -12.32
C GLU A 131 11.52 -6.81 -10.97
N ASN A 132 11.66 -5.49 -10.98
CA ASN A 132 11.61 -4.66 -9.78
C ASN A 132 10.22 -4.69 -9.10
N VAL A 133 9.13 -4.66 -9.88
CA VAL A 133 7.77 -4.79 -9.32
C VAL A 133 7.54 -6.19 -8.75
N GLU A 134 7.99 -7.24 -9.45
CA GLU A 134 7.90 -8.61 -8.96
C GLU A 134 8.68 -8.80 -7.65
N HIS A 135 9.85 -8.15 -7.51
CA HIS A 135 10.59 -8.11 -6.24
C HIS A 135 9.76 -7.46 -5.14
N CYS A 136 9.13 -6.29 -5.40
CA CYS A 136 8.27 -5.62 -4.44
C CYS A 136 7.08 -6.49 -4.02
N ILE A 137 6.46 -7.22 -4.96
CA ILE A 137 5.37 -8.18 -4.66
C ILE A 137 5.84 -9.25 -3.66
N ARG A 138 7.03 -9.86 -3.89
CA ARG A 138 7.60 -10.86 -2.99
C ARG A 138 8.01 -10.27 -1.65
N LEU A 139 8.61 -9.10 -1.65
CA LEU A 139 9.06 -8.41 -0.43
C LEU A 139 7.88 -7.99 0.45
N SER A 140 6.82 -7.39 -0.14
CA SER A 140 5.60 -7.04 0.58
C SER A 140 4.96 -8.29 1.20
N HIS A 141 4.85 -9.38 0.45
CA HIS A 141 4.37 -10.67 0.97
C HIS A 141 5.23 -11.18 2.13
N ALA A 142 6.56 -11.14 2.00
CA ALA A 142 7.49 -11.60 3.04
C ALA A 142 7.39 -10.76 4.32
N ALA A 143 7.13 -9.47 4.19
CA ALA A 143 6.89 -8.55 5.31
C ALA A 143 5.49 -8.68 5.94
N GLY A 144 4.59 -9.50 5.38
CA GLY A 144 3.20 -9.62 5.82
C GLY A 144 2.27 -8.52 5.31
N GLY A 145 2.71 -7.79 4.29
CA GLY A 145 1.95 -6.72 3.65
C GLY A 145 0.84 -7.22 2.72
N ASN A 146 0.11 -6.28 2.14
CA ASN A 146 -1.04 -6.54 1.29
C ASN A 146 -1.14 -5.58 0.10
N GLY A 147 -0.03 -5.29 -0.57
CA GLY A 147 -0.03 -4.51 -1.80
C GLY A 147 1.33 -3.99 -2.22
N VAL A 148 1.38 -3.50 -3.44
CA VAL A 148 2.56 -2.87 -4.05
C VAL A 148 2.12 -1.60 -4.76
N LEU A 149 2.72 -0.46 -4.41
CA LEU A 149 2.54 0.78 -5.15
C LEU A 149 3.50 0.82 -6.34
N ILE A 150 2.96 1.19 -7.49
CA ILE A 150 3.75 1.48 -8.69
C ILE A 150 3.33 2.79 -9.35
N VAL A 151 4.28 3.49 -9.95
CA VAL A 151 4.04 4.46 -11.00
C VAL A 151 4.21 3.74 -12.34
N ILE A 152 3.20 3.84 -13.20
CA ILE A 152 3.15 3.06 -14.45
C ILE A 152 4.14 3.52 -15.51
N GLY A 153 4.68 4.73 -15.40
CA GLY A 153 5.65 5.30 -16.33
C GLY A 153 5.38 6.75 -16.64
N ARG A 154 5.69 7.17 -17.87
CA ARG A 154 5.53 8.57 -18.33
C ARG A 154 4.81 8.64 -19.67
N GLY A 155 3.95 9.65 -19.84
CA GLY A 155 3.28 9.93 -21.10
C GLY A 155 4.23 10.30 -22.24
N GLU A 156 5.41 10.82 -21.90
CA GLU A 156 6.45 11.21 -22.87
C GLU A 156 7.20 10.02 -23.49
N ASP A 157 7.00 8.80 -23.01
CA ASP A 157 7.65 7.59 -23.54
C ASP A 157 7.07 7.13 -24.92
N GLY A 158 5.98 7.74 -25.38
CA GLY A 158 5.36 7.46 -26.67
C GLY A 158 3.98 8.09 -26.81
N THR A 159 3.18 7.65 -27.79
CA THR A 159 1.77 8.01 -27.85
C THR A 159 1.00 7.41 -26.69
N LYS A 160 -0.23 7.91 -26.45
CA LYS A 160 -1.12 7.37 -25.40
C LYS A 160 -1.35 5.88 -25.61
N GLU A 161 -1.64 5.46 -26.83
CA GLU A 161 -1.90 4.06 -27.18
C GLU A 161 -0.67 3.18 -26.97
N GLU A 162 0.50 3.64 -27.37
CA GLU A 162 1.77 2.91 -27.19
C GLU A 162 2.15 2.74 -25.73
N THR A 163 2.07 3.81 -24.93
CA THR A 163 2.41 3.77 -23.50
C THR A 163 1.41 2.90 -22.73
N TRP A 164 0.12 3.03 -23.05
CA TRP A 164 -0.95 2.22 -22.45
C TRP A 164 -0.79 0.73 -22.76
N GLU A 165 -0.52 0.39 -24.01
CA GLU A 165 -0.33 -1.01 -24.43
C GLU A 165 0.90 -1.63 -23.75
N ARG A 166 2.06 -0.95 -23.78
CA ARG A 166 3.30 -1.46 -23.16
C ARG A 166 3.13 -1.72 -21.67
N CYS A 167 2.65 -0.74 -20.91
CA CYS A 167 2.49 -0.92 -19.47
C CYS A 167 1.40 -1.96 -19.14
N SER A 168 0.32 -2.03 -19.94
CA SER A 168 -0.73 -3.03 -19.74
C SER A 168 -0.22 -4.46 -19.95
N GLN A 169 0.61 -4.70 -20.95
CA GLN A 169 1.22 -6.02 -21.19
C GLN A 169 2.09 -6.45 -20.01
N GLU A 170 2.98 -5.56 -19.54
CA GLU A 170 3.85 -5.86 -18.41
C GLU A 170 3.04 -6.11 -17.12
N ILE A 171 2.04 -5.28 -16.82
CA ILE A 171 1.19 -5.45 -15.64
C ILE A 171 0.40 -6.76 -15.71
N ARG A 172 -0.21 -7.10 -16.85
CA ARG A 172 -0.93 -8.38 -17.02
C ARG A 172 -0.05 -9.58 -16.74
N SER A 173 1.23 -9.51 -17.11
CA SER A 173 2.18 -10.61 -16.88
C SER A 173 2.46 -10.84 -15.39
N MET A 174 2.31 -9.81 -14.54
CA MET A 174 2.55 -9.87 -13.10
C MET A 174 1.29 -10.26 -12.28
N ILE A 175 0.09 -10.13 -12.84
CA ILE A 175 -1.17 -10.46 -12.14
C ILE A 175 -1.18 -11.88 -11.54
N PRO A 176 -0.70 -12.95 -12.21
CA PRO A 176 -0.65 -14.27 -11.61
C PRO A 176 0.20 -14.33 -10.33
N LEU A 177 1.35 -13.64 -10.30
CA LEU A 177 2.19 -13.55 -9.09
C LEU A 177 1.49 -12.74 -7.99
N ALA A 178 0.91 -11.61 -8.33
CA ALA A 178 0.13 -10.77 -7.41
C ALA A 178 -1.02 -11.57 -6.77
N ALA A 179 -1.77 -12.31 -7.57
CA ALA A 179 -2.85 -13.17 -7.11
C ALA A 179 -2.36 -14.31 -6.20
N MET A 180 -1.27 -14.98 -6.58
CA MET A 180 -0.71 -16.08 -5.81
C MET A 180 -0.26 -15.65 -4.42
N LEU A 181 0.29 -14.43 -4.29
CA LEU A 181 0.84 -13.92 -3.04
C LEU A 181 -0.11 -12.96 -2.30
N GLY A 182 -1.31 -12.68 -2.83
CA GLY A 182 -2.28 -11.79 -2.20
C GLY A 182 -1.84 -10.32 -2.18
N GLN A 183 -1.09 -9.88 -3.20
CA GLN A 183 -0.47 -8.56 -3.27
C GLN A 183 -1.02 -7.77 -4.47
N PRO A 184 -2.11 -7.00 -4.34
CA PRO A 184 -2.60 -6.18 -5.44
C PRO A 184 -1.55 -5.16 -5.90
N ILE A 185 -1.49 -4.95 -7.21
CA ILE A 185 -0.69 -3.93 -7.87
C ILE A 185 -1.51 -2.65 -7.89
N LEU A 186 -1.02 -1.62 -7.23
CA LEU A 186 -1.77 -0.38 -6.98
C LEU A 186 -1.08 0.79 -7.68
N PHE A 187 -1.84 1.47 -8.56
CA PHE A 187 -1.33 2.62 -9.32
C PHE A 187 -1.43 3.89 -8.51
N GLU A 188 -0.33 4.63 -8.44
CA GLU A 188 -0.35 5.99 -7.93
C GLU A 188 -0.64 6.99 -9.06
N ASN A 189 -1.53 7.93 -8.80
CA ASN A 189 -1.73 9.11 -9.65
C ASN A 189 -0.63 10.14 -9.36
N VAL A 190 0.27 10.32 -10.30
CA VAL A 190 1.41 11.24 -10.21
C VAL A 190 1.45 12.21 -11.38
N TRP A 191 2.34 13.21 -11.33
CA TRP A 191 2.51 14.17 -12.42
C TRP A 191 3.41 13.62 -13.53
N ASN A 192 2.94 12.59 -14.21
CA ASN A 192 3.67 11.86 -15.25
C ASN A 192 3.10 12.04 -16.67
N ARG A 193 2.16 12.95 -16.87
CA ARG A 193 1.47 13.21 -18.14
C ARG A 193 0.71 11.98 -18.69
N MET A 194 0.22 11.13 -17.80
CA MET A 194 -0.62 9.97 -18.17
C MET A 194 -2.00 10.10 -17.52
N MET A 195 -3.04 9.88 -18.29
CA MET A 195 -4.44 9.80 -17.82
C MET A 195 -5.01 11.13 -17.28
N TYR A 196 -4.36 12.22 -17.54
CA TYR A 196 -4.81 13.57 -17.24
C TYR A 196 -4.09 14.58 -18.15
N ASP A 197 -4.68 15.76 -18.35
CA ASP A 197 -4.03 16.87 -19.04
C ASP A 197 -3.19 17.68 -18.05
N HIS A 198 -1.86 17.65 -18.23
CA HIS A 198 -0.90 18.34 -17.34
C HIS A 198 -0.99 19.86 -17.41
N ASP A 199 -1.39 20.36 -18.56
CA ASP A 199 -1.53 21.80 -18.85
C ASP A 199 -3.00 22.27 -18.77
N GLY A 200 -3.93 21.35 -18.40
CA GLY A 200 -5.36 21.57 -18.34
C GLY A 200 -5.86 22.21 -17.05
N GLU A 201 -7.16 22.50 -17.04
CA GLU A 201 -7.85 23.16 -15.95
C GLU A 201 -8.08 22.24 -14.73
N PRO A 202 -8.41 22.81 -13.52
CA PRO A 202 -8.53 22.05 -12.28
C PRO A 202 -9.91 21.37 -12.06
N ASP A 203 -10.60 21.01 -13.14
CA ASP A 203 -11.92 20.36 -13.14
C ASP A 203 -11.90 18.97 -13.81
N GLN A 204 -10.72 18.38 -13.93
CA GLN A 204 -10.54 17.09 -14.60
C GLN A 204 -11.12 15.94 -13.79
N THR A 205 -11.59 14.94 -14.51
CA THR A 205 -12.15 13.69 -13.94
C THR A 205 -11.13 12.55 -13.98
N PRO A 206 -11.24 11.53 -13.12
CA PRO A 206 -10.34 10.38 -13.14
C PRO A 206 -10.80 9.28 -14.12
N ASN A 207 -11.63 9.58 -15.10
CA ASN A 207 -12.25 8.57 -15.98
C ASN A 207 -11.23 7.68 -16.68
N GLU A 208 -10.10 8.25 -17.13
CA GLU A 208 -9.06 7.47 -17.81
C GLU A 208 -8.36 6.51 -16.82
N PHE A 209 -8.15 6.90 -15.57
CA PHE A 209 -7.63 5.99 -14.53
C PHE A 209 -8.62 4.86 -14.24
N VAL A 210 -9.93 5.16 -14.18
CA VAL A 210 -10.97 4.15 -13.97
C VAL A 210 -10.99 3.17 -15.14
N GLU A 211 -10.97 3.66 -16.37
CA GLU A 211 -10.92 2.84 -17.58
C GLU A 211 -9.67 1.95 -17.61
N PHE A 212 -8.52 2.51 -17.24
CA PHE A 212 -7.27 1.77 -17.22
C PHE A 212 -7.30 0.61 -16.22
N VAL A 213 -7.76 0.87 -14.97
CA VAL A 213 -7.88 -0.16 -13.93
C VAL A 213 -8.89 -1.23 -14.34
N ASP A 214 -10.07 -0.82 -14.84
CA ASP A 214 -11.12 -1.75 -15.26
C ASP A 214 -10.69 -2.62 -16.47
N GLY A 215 -9.83 -2.07 -17.33
CA GLY A 215 -9.28 -2.79 -18.46
C GLY A 215 -8.52 -4.06 -18.11
N PHE A 216 -8.03 -4.19 -16.87
CA PHE A 216 -7.39 -5.42 -16.40
C PHE A 216 -8.38 -6.52 -16.02
N GLN A 217 -9.63 -6.19 -15.70
CA GLN A 217 -10.67 -7.13 -15.25
C GLN A 217 -10.18 -8.05 -14.12
N SER A 218 -9.43 -7.49 -13.17
CA SER A 218 -8.75 -8.25 -12.11
C SER A 218 -8.88 -7.53 -10.76
N PRO A 219 -9.23 -8.26 -9.68
CA PRO A 219 -9.23 -7.70 -8.34
C PRO A 219 -7.81 -7.43 -7.78
N TRP A 220 -6.79 -7.86 -8.51
CA TRP A 220 -5.38 -7.68 -8.14
C TRP A 220 -4.76 -6.41 -8.75
N VAL A 221 -5.60 -5.54 -9.29
CA VAL A 221 -5.19 -4.22 -9.83
C VAL A 221 -6.13 -3.17 -9.25
N GLY A 222 -5.57 -2.07 -8.75
CA GLY A 222 -6.34 -1.00 -8.15
C GLY A 222 -5.55 0.31 -8.07
N MET A 223 -6.07 1.24 -7.25
CA MET A 223 -5.47 2.55 -7.05
C MET A 223 -4.84 2.66 -5.66
N TYR A 224 -3.65 3.19 -5.63
CA TYR A 224 -3.06 3.86 -4.48
C TYR A 224 -3.25 5.35 -4.70
N TYR A 225 -4.39 5.87 -4.27
CA TYR A 225 -4.77 7.23 -4.62
C TYR A 225 -4.02 8.27 -3.79
N ASP A 226 -3.17 9.07 -4.44
CA ASP A 226 -2.56 10.24 -3.82
C ASP A 226 -3.54 11.42 -3.87
N ILE A 227 -3.96 11.86 -2.68
CA ILE A 227 -4.95 12.93 -2.50
C ILE A 227 -4.37 14.29 -2.90
N GLY A 228 -3.08 14.52 -2.61
CA GLY A 228 -2.42 15.81 -2.85
C GLY A 228 -1.98 16.01 -4.30
N ASN A 229 -1.48 14.96 -4.97
CA ASN A 229 -0.94 15.06 -6.33
C ASN A 229 -1.94 15.67 -7.32
N HIS A 230 -3.19 15.22 -7.29
CA HIS A 230 -4.18 15.66 -8.26
C HIS A 230 -5.18 16.69 -7.73
N TRP A 231 -4.96 17.26 -6.52
CA TRP A 231 -5.71 18.43 -6.11
C TRP A 231 -5.53 19.60 -7.09
N LYS A 232 -4.37 19.72 -7.72
CA LYS A 232 -4.12 20.71 -8.79
C LYS A 232 -5.06 20.53 -9.98
N TYR A 233 -5.47 19.32 -10.32
CA TYR A 233 -6.13 18.95 -11.57
C TYR A 233 -7.60 18.60 -11.41
N GLY A 234 -8.07 18.27 -10.23
CA GLY A 234 -9.46 17.86 -10.03
C GLY A 234 -9.91 17.93 -8.57
N GLN A 235 -11.15 17.53 -8.31
CA GLN A 235 -11.76 17.57 -6.98
C GLN A 235 -11.53 16.20 -6.28
N PRO A 236 -10.77 16.15 -5.17
CA PRO A 236 -10.39 14.86 -4.56
C PRO A 236 -11.62 14.05 -4.11
N GLY A 237 -12.68 14.70 -3.63
CA GLY A 237 -13.91 14.01 -3.27
C GLY A 237 -14.63 13.37 -4.44
N GLU A 238 -14.59 13.98 -5.63
CA GLU A 238 -15.16 13.41 -6.85
C GLU A 238 -14.33 12.25 -7.36
N TRP A 239 -13.00 12.38 -7.34
CA TRP A 239 -12.07 11.35 -7.72
C TRP A 239 -12.21 10.11 -6.82
N ILE A 240 -12.27 10.26 -5.51
CA ILE A 240 -12.50 9.17 -4.55
C ILE A 240 -13.80 8.42 -4.88
N ARG A 241 -14.91 9.13 -5.13
CA ARG A 241 -16.19 8.49 -5.48
C ARG A 241 -16.13 7.74 -6.81
N ALA A 242 -15.46 8.32 -7.81
CA ALA A 242 -15.31 7.69 -9.12
C ALA A 242 -14.44 6.42 -9.03
N PHE A 243 -13.37 6.43 -8.24
CA PHE A 243 -12.59 5.23 -7.99
C PHE A 243 -13.40 4.16 -7.24
N GLY A 244 -14.21 4.55 -6.25
CA GLY A 244 -15.03 3.62 -5.49
C GLY A 244 -14.22 2.45 -4.92
N HIS A 245 -14.62 1.21 -5.24
CA HIS A 245 -13.93 -0.02 -4.78
C HIS A 245 -12.49 -0.19 -5.34
N ARG A 246 -12.11 0.57 -6.36
CA ARG A 246 -10.75 0.57 -6.93
C ARG A 246 -9.75 1.31 -6.05
N CYS A 247 -10.24 2.21 -5.18
CA CYS A 247 -9.43 2.94 -4.20
C CYS A 247 -9.08 2.00 -3.03
N VAL A 248 -7.91 1.38 -3.08
CA VAL A 248 -7.47 0.37 -2.11
C VAL A 248 -6.66 0.99 -0.98
N LYS A 249 -5.79 1.95 -1.30
CA LYS A 249 -4.94 2.68 -0.35
C LYS A 249 -4.87 4.15 -0.72
N LEU A 250 -4.43 4.97 0.23
CA LEU A 250 -4.28 6.42 0.05
C LEU A 250 -2.84 6.84 0.30
N ASP A 251 -2.29 7.67 -0.58
CA ASP A 251 -1.10 8.47 -0.30
C ASP A 251 -1.52 9.89 0.09
N VAL A 252 -0.82 10.49 1.05
CA VAL A 252 -1.30 11.66 1.77
C VAL A 252 -0.23 12.72 1.89
N LYS A 253 -0.48 13.84 1.25
CA LYS A 253 0.28 15.07 1.41
C LYS A 253 -0.67 16.28 1.32
N GLY A 254 -0.20 17.45 1.71
CA GLY A 254 -0.92 18.69 1.45
C GLY A 254 -0.50 19.30 0.11
N PHE A 255 -1.34 20.16 -0.43
CA PHE A 255 -1.04 20.98 -1.60
C PHE A 255 -1.76 22.29 -1.52
N SER A 256 -1.15 23.38 -1.99
CA SER A 256 -1.77 24.69 -2.17
C SER A 256 -1.89 25.01 -3.65
N ARG A 257 -3.12 25.11 -4.15
CA ARG A 257 -3.41 25.62 -5.50
C ARG A 257 -2.96 27.07 -5.69
N GLU A 258 -3.23 27.89 -4.67
CA GLU A 258 -2.82 29.30 -4.69
C GLU A 258 -1.32 29.47 -4.91
N ASN A 259 -0.50 28.67 -4.20
CA ASN A 259 0.95 28.74 -4.27
C ASN A 259 1.57 27.72 -5.23
N ASN A 260 0.76 26.86 -5.86
CA ASN A 260 1.18 25.75 -6.73
C ASN A 260 2.31 24.91 -6.15
N LYS A 261 2.19 24.48 -4.89
CA LYS A 261 3.23 23.72 -4.18
C LYS A 261 2.66 22.71 -3.20
N PHE A 262 3.41 21.63 -2.96
CA PHE A 262 3.16 20.70 -1.89
C PHE A 262 3.38 21.34 -0.51
N THR A 263 2.59 20.94 0.47
CA THR A 263 2.61 21.42 1.85
C THR A 263 2.57 20.24 2.82
N ASP A 264 2.75 20.52 4.10
CA ASP A 264 2.44 19.54 5.15
C ASP A 264 0.94 19.19 5.12
N ILE A 265 0.60 17.99 5.64
CA ILE A 265 -0.77 17.49 5.70
C ILE A 265 -1.63 18.43 6.56
N GLY A 266 -2.77 18.83 6.03
CA GLY A 266 -3.67 19.81 6.69
C GLY A 266 -3.28 21.27 6.47
N GLU A 267 -2.14 21.54 5.84
CA GLU A 267 -1.76 22.87 5.35
C GLU A 267 -2.15 23.01 3.87
N GLY A 268 -2.21 24.27 3.39
CA GLY A 268 -2.68 24.58 2.03
C GLY A 268 -4.20 24.70 1.97
N ASP A 269 -4.78 24.33 0.84
CA ASP A 269 -6.20 24.56 0.55
C ASP A 269 -6.97 23.29 0.13
N LEU A 270 -6.41 22.12 0.42
CA LEU A 270 -7.04 20.82 0.12
C LEU A 270 -8.30 20.63 0.97
N PRO A 271 -9.48 20.33 0.36
CA PRO A 271 -10.77 20.30 1.06
C PRO A 271 -10.98 18.96 1.82
N TRP A 272 -10.37 18.82 2.97
CA TRP A 272 -10.39 17.58 3.78
C TRP A 272 -11.80 17.14 4.22
N ASP A 273 -12.74 18.05 4.38
CA ASP A 273 -14.15 17.73 4.65
C ASP A 273 -14.79 16.96 3.49
N GLN A 274 -14.51 17.36 2.24
CA GLN A 274 -14.97 16.64 1.05
C GLN A 274 -14.28 15.29 0.91
N VAL A 275 -12.99 15.19 1.25
CA VAL A 275 -12.24 13.92 1.28
C VAL A 275 -12.89 12.95 2.27
N ARG A 276 -13.09 13.38 3.53
CA ARG A 276 -13.74 12.55 4.56
C ARG A 276 -15.11 12.07 4.13
N LYS A 277 -15.93 12.99 3.59
CA LYS A 277 -17.26 12.62 3.11
C LYS A 277 -17.19 11.60 1.99
N ALA A 278 -16.32 11.77 1.01
CA ALA A 278 -16.19 10.84 -0.11
C ALA A 278 -15.68 9.45 0.33
N LEU A 279 -14.71 9.39 1.24
CA LEU A 279 -14.24 8.13 1.83
C LEU A 279 -15.37 7.40 2.57
N SER A 280 -16.22 8.14 3.29
CA SER A 280 -17.41 7.60 3.94
C SER A 280 -18.44 7.10 2.91
N ASP A 281 -18.68 7.86 1.84
CA ASP A 281 -19.64 7.52 0.79
C ASP A 281 -19.28 6.19 0.09
N ILE A 282 -17.98 5.92 -0.11
CA ILE A 282 -17.52 4.64 -0.71
C ILE A 282 -17.29 3.52 0.32
N GLY A 283 -17.46 3.80 1.61
CA GLY A 283 -17.20 2.83 2.69
C GLY A 283 -15.72 2.45 2.81
N PHE A 284 -14.80 3.37 2.56
CA PHE A 284 -13.36 3.10 2.57
C PHE A 284 -12.89 2.56 3.91
N THR A 285 -12.13 1.47 3.84
CA THR A 285 -11.36 0.92 4.96
C THR A 285 -10.00 0.51 4.43
N GLY A 286 -8.92 0.97 5.08
CA GLY A 286 -7.57 0.66 4.60
C GLY A 286 -6.52 1.61 5.12
N TRP A 287 -5.41 1.67 4.42
CA TRP A 287 -4.23 2.43 4.79
C TRP A 287 -4.22 3.81 4.15
N ALA A 288 -3.84 4.80 4.95
CA ALA A 288 -3.46 6.14 4.50
C ALA A 288 -2.01 6.37 4.90
N THR A 289 -1.14 6.59 3.92
CA THR A 289 0.31 6.71 4.08
C THR A 289 0.74 8.16 3.93
N ALA A 290 1.44 8.70 4.92
CA ALA A 290 2.04 10.03 4.79
C ALA A 290 3.19 10.03 3.77
N GLU A 291 3.23 11.06 2.92
CA GLU A 291 4.31 11.35 2.00
C GLU A 291 4.69 12.83 2.06
N VAL A 292 5.35 13.22 3.14
CA VAL A 292 5.82 14.59 3.40
C VAL A 292 7.24 14.58 3.97
N GLY A 293 7.82 15.74 4.22
CA GLY A 293 9.14 15.84 4.86
C GLY A 293 9.15 15.11 6.21
N GLY A 294 10.07 14.16 6.34
CA GLY A 294 10.22 13.29 7.51
C GLY A 294 11.23 13.78 8.54
N GLY A 295 11.68 12.87 9.42
CA GLY A 295 12.65 13.16 10.48
C GLY A 295 12.65 12.11 11.59
N GLY A 296 13.04 12.50 12.79
CA GLY A 296 12.98 11.70 14.00
C GLY A 296 11.56 11.58 14.57
N VAL A 297 11.42 10.90 15.71
CA VAL A 297 10.14 10.58 16.37
C VAL A 297 9.24 11.80 16.53
N GLU A 298 9.76 12.95 16.97
CA GLU A 298 8.96 14.16 17.19
C GLU A 298 8.31 14.68 15.88
N ARG A 299 9.09 14.70 14.78
CA ARG A 299 8.56 15.12 13.46
C ARG A 299 7.52 14.12 12.95
N LEU A 300 7.79 12.83 13.07
CA LEU A 300 6.86 11.76 12.69
C LEU A 300 5.56 11.84 13.49
N ALA A 301 5.62 12.05 14.80
CA ALA A 301 4.44 12.23 15.66
C ALA A 301 3.62 13.47 15.28
N LYS A 302 4.29 14.57 14.89
CA LYS A 302 3.60 15.76 14.34
C LYS A 302 2.83 15.41 13.07
N VAL A 303 3.47 14.71 12.12
CA VAL A 303 2.83 14.27 10.87
C VAL A 303 1.63 13.38 11.15
N ARG A 304 1.80 12.39 12.03
CA ARG A 304 0.70 11.51 12.42
C ARG A 304 -0.48 12.28 13.00
N LYS A 305 -0.22 13.28 13.85
CA LYS A 305 -1.27 14.15 14.40
C LYS A 305 -1.98 14.97 13.32
N GLN A 306 -1.24 15.47 12.34
CA GLN A 306 -1.80 16.15 11.18
C GLN A 306 -2.75 15.22 10.40
N MET A 307 -2.37 13.96 10.20
CA MET A 307 -3.25 12.96 9.55
C MET A 307 -4.51 12.67 10.38
N GLU A 308 -4.40 12.50 11.70
CA GLU A 308 -5.58 12.32 12.57
C GLU A 308 -6.61 13.43 12.39
N VAL A 309 -6.15 14.68 12.38
CA VAL A 309 -7.03 15.85 12.16
C VAL A 309 -7.61 15.83 10.74
N ALA A 310 -6.77 15.59 9.73
CA ALA A 310 -7.20 15.56 8.33
C ALA A 310 -8.29 14.51 8.08
N PHE A 311 -8.16 13.32 8.67
CA PHE A 311 -9.15 12.23 8.53
C PHE A 311 -10.27 12.26 9.59
N GLY A 312 -10.22 13.17 10.58
CA GLY A 312 -11.25 13.27 11.64
C GLY A 312 -11.25 12.06 12.58
N LEU A 313 -10.08 11.55 12.93
CA LEU A 313 -9.89 10.39 13.83
C LEU A 313 -9.68 10.82 15.30
N VAL A 314 -9.77 12.09 15.59
CA VAL A 314 -9.66 12.71 16.93
C VAL A 314 -10.94 13.40 17.32
#